data_595f1258408f33635e87a5602d120855
#
_entry.id   595f1258408f33635e87a5602d120855
#
_cell.length_a   1.000
_cell.length_b   1.000
_cell.length_c   1.000
_cell.angle_alpha   90.00
_cell.angle_beta   90.00
_cell.angle_gamma   90.00
#
_symmetry.space_group_name_H-M   'P 1'
#
loop_
_entity.id
_entity.type
_entity.pdbx_description
1 polymer ?
#
loop_
_entity_poly.entity_id
_entity_poly.type
_entity_poly.pdbx_seq_one_letter_code
_entity_poly.pdbx_strand_id
1 'polypeptide(L)'
;MPARNVSETIAVAVESILRQTYRDLELIIVDDNSTDNTAEIAREYAKADGRVRVCALPCDDPQRIGWNGININAGWTARNFGMEQARGEWITFQDSDDASLLNRICVQHDFAVKYGSSHVCVDCQKYSPQYLGKHLDVEWIRTVHGEESLVIEPTEIVALARRSRGFIPRHFRWLHQSVPHRIRIRRIARDLFFGDMHTHYPGAGNCPLVRAAVARKVGFRPLSQRVWPSRRGRGADRDFNFAVADDVGDNISVRLPLYLWRHNGPDHPAYTSEEYQPVSGAVA
;
A
#
# COMPACT_ATOMS: atom_id res chain seq x y z
N MET A 1 1.68 -9.72 -3.05
CA MET A 1 2.28 -9.02 -4.21
C MET A 1 1.40 -9.28 -5.43
N PRO A 2 0.66 -8.29 -5.93
CA PRO A 2 -0.03 -8.41 -7.21
C PRO A 2 0.99 -8.31 -8.34
N ALA A 3 0.88 -9.10 -9.38
CA ALA A 3 1.80 -9.08 -10.52
C ALA A 3 1.03 -9.20 -11.85
N ARG A 4 1.28 -8.29 -12.79
CA ARG A 4 0.76 -8.35 -14.15
C ARG A 4 1.71 -7.67 -15.12
N ASN A 5 2.28 -8.46 -16.03
CA ASN A 5 3.19 -7.98 -17.08
C ASN A 5 4.33 -7.11 -16.51
N VAL A 6 5.08 -7.70 -15.57
CA VAL A 6 6.18 -7.06 -14.82
C VAL A 6 7.45 -7.90 -14.84
N SER A 7 7.67 -8.66 -15.88
CA SER A 7 8.84 -9.54 -16.03
C SER A 7 10.19 -8.82 -15.82
N GLU A 8 10.26 -7.53 -16.12
CA GLU A 8 11.50 -6.74 -15.96
C GLU A 8 11.76 -6.32 -14.50
N THR A 9 10.75 -6.28 -13.63
CA THR A 9 10.86 -5.68 -12.29
C THR A 9 10.58 -6.65 -11.15
N ILE A 10 9.81 -7.70 -11.40
CA ILE A 10 9.33 -8.63 -10.37
C ILE A 10 10.47 -9.26 -9.55
N ALA A 11 11.60 -9.58 -10.17
CA ALA A 11 12.75 -10.17 -9.50
C ALA A 11 13.26 -9.26 -8.37
N VAL A 12 13.44 -7.97 -8.66
CA VAL A 12 13.88 -6.97 -7.68
C VAL A 12 12.88 -6.84 -6.53
N ALA A 13 11.59 -6.82 -6.84
CA ALA A 13 10.53 -6.73 -5.85
C ALA A 13 10.53 -7.95 -4.91
N VAL A 14 10.62 -9.16 -5.46
CA VAL A 14 10.67 -10.42 -4.71
C VAL A 14 11.90 -10.47 -3.81
N GLU A 15 13.09 -10.18 -4.34
CA GLU A 15 14.32 -10.19 -3.56
C GLU A 15 14.29 -9.18 -2.42
N SER A 16 13.71 -8.00 -2.62
CA SER A 16 13.59 -6.99 -1.58
C SER A 16 12.74 -7.47 -0.39
N ILE A 17 11.79 -8.39 -0.61
CA ILE A 17 10.99 -8.99 0.44
C ILE A 17 11.67 -10.22 1.05
N LEU A 18 12.25 -11.11 0.26
CA LEU A 18 12.93 -12.30 0.78
C LEU A 18 14.15 -11.97 1.65
N ARG A 19 14.76 -10.80 1.41
CA ARG A 19 15.90 -10.28 2.17
C ARG A 19 15.52 -9.41 3.38
N GLN A 20 14.23 -9.23 3.69
CA GLN A 20 13.79 -8.49 4.88
C GLN A 20 14.44 -9.05 6.15
N THR A 21 14.75 -8.18 7.12
CA THR A 21 15.27 -8.57 8.43
C THR A 21 14.26 -9.35 9.26
N TYR A 22 12.97 -9.08 9.07
CA TYR A 22 11.89 -9.88 9.61
C TYR A 22 11.77 -11.19 8.80
N ARG A 23 12.19 -12.32 9.39
CA ARG A 23 12.35 -13.59 8.67
C ARG A 23 11.10 -14.47 8.64
N ASP A 24 10.25 -14.35 9.65
CA ASP A 24 9.00 -15.13 9.75
C ASP A 24 7.91 -14.50 8.84
N LEU A 25 8.06 -14.73 7.55
CA LEU A 25 7.15 -14.21 6.54
C LEU A 25 6.88 -15.26 5.44
N GLU A 26 5.71 -15.17 4.82
CA GLU A 26 5.39 -15.78 3.53
C GLU A 26 5.21 -14.69 2.48
N LEU A 27 5.61 -14.95 1.25
CA LEU A 27 5.38 -14.08 0.10
C LEU A 27 4.40 -14.74 -0.85
N ILE A 28 3.20 -14.19 -0.96
CA ILE A 28 2.18 -14.65 -1.91
C ILE A 28 2.20 -13.75 -3.13
N ILE A 29 2.65 -14.28 -4.26
CA ILE A 29 2.62 -13.61 -5.56
C ILE A 29 1.34 -14.03 -6.26
N VAL A 30 0.51 -13.06 -6.61
CA VAL A 30 -0.74 -13.30 -7.33
C VAL A 30 -0.59 -12.80 -8.76
N ASP A 31 -0.42 -13.73 -9.69
CA ASP A 31 -0.40 -13.45 -11.11
C ASP A 31 -1.81 -13.09 -11.60
N ASP A 32 -1.93 -11.88 -12.10
CA ASP A 32 -3.19 -11.33 -12.60
C ASP A 32 -3.27 -11.49 -14.13
N ASN A 33 -3.18 -12.74 -14.57
CA ASN A 33 -3.24 -13.14 -15.99
C ASN A 33 -2.18 -12.44 -16.85
N SER A 34 -0.91 -12.56 -16.47
CA SER A 34 0.21 -12.03 -17.25
C SER A 34 0.35 -12.73 -18.59
N THR A 35 0.76 -12.00 -19.59
CA THR A 35 1.03 -12.48 -20.96
C THR A 35 2.51 -12.50 -21.31
N ASP A 36 3.37 -12.02 -20.40
CA ASP A 36 4.81 -12.05 -20.46
C ASP A 36 5.38 -13.14 -19.53
N ASN A 37 6.69 -13.17 -19.30
CA ASN A 37 7.36 -14.16 -18.47
C ASN A 37 7.17 -13.95 -16.94
N THR A 38 6.30 -13.04 -16.51
CA THR A 38 6.08 -12.71 -15.07
C THR A 38 5.77 -13.96 -14.25
N ALA A 39 4.81 -14.77 -14.70
CA ALA A 39 4.38 -15.97 -13.99
C ALA A 39 5.48 -17.06 -13.93
N GLU A 40 6.32 -17.16 -14.96
CA GLU A 40 7.44 -18.10 -15.00
C GLU A 40 8.51 -17.69 -13.99
N ILE A 41 8.92 -16.43 -13.99
CA ILE A 41 9.89 -15.89 -13.04
C ILE A 41 9.39 -16.10 -11.60
N ALA A 42 8.11 -15.81 -11.33
CA ALA A 42 7.53 -16.02 -9.99
C ALA A 42 7.60 -17.49 -9.55
N ARG A 43 7.33 -18.45 -10.45
CA ARG A 43 7.43 -19.89 -10.16
C ARG A 43 8.86 -20.33 -9.87
N GLU A 44 9.86 -19.76 -10.52
CA GLU A 44 11.27 -20.05 -10.22
C GLU A 44 11.63 -19.65 -8.78
N TYR A 45 11.19 -18.47 -8.33
CA TYR A 45 11.35 -18.09 -6.92
C TYR A 45 10.62 -19.04 -5.95
N ALA A 46 9.41 -19.51 -6.29
CA ALA A 46 8.69 -20.47 -5.45
C ALA A 46 9.36 -21.86 -5.39
N LYS A 47 10.13 -22.25 -6.41
CA LYS A 47 10.95 -23.48 -6.37
C LYS A 47 12.20 -23.28 -5.50
N ALA A 48 12.77 -22.08 -5.50
CA ALA A 48 14.01 -21.77 -4.81
C ALA A 48 13.84 -21.46 -3.31
N ASP A 49 12.71 -20.88 -2.91
CA ASP A 49 12.44 -20.43 -1.53
C ASP A 49 11.04 -20.87 -1.09
N GLY A 50 10.96 -21.75 -0.11
CA GLY A 50 9.69 -22.30 0.41
C GLY A 50 8.76 -21.27 1.06
N ARG A 51 9.22 -20.05 1.30
CA ARG A 51 8.38 -18.94 1.76
C ARG A 51 7.55 -18.32 0.64
N VAL A 52 7.91 -18.58 -0.63
CA VAL A 52 7.22 -18.02 -1.80
C VAL A 52 6.11 -18.96 -2.25
N ARG A 53 4.93 -18.41 -2.43
CA ARG A 53 3.78 -19.09 -3.04
C ARG A 53 3.27 -18.29 -4.21
N VAL A 54 2.97 -18.97 -5.32
CA VAL A 54 2.41 -18.34 -6.52
C VAL A 54 0.98 -18.80 -6.72
N CYS A 55 0.08 -17.86 -6.91
CA CYS A 55 -1.31 -18.10 -7.25
C CYS A 55 -1.64 -17.35 -8.55
N ALA A 56 -2.56 -17.87 -9.35
CA ALA A 56 -3.11 -17.15 -10.50
C ALA A 56 -4.55 -16.74 -10.21
N LEU A 57 -4.96 -15.57 -10.69
CA LEU A 57 -6.38 -15.23 -10.68
C LEU A 57 -7.15 -16.13 -11.64
N PRO A 58 -8.35 -16.60 -11.25
CA PRO A 58 -9.14 -17.53 -12.09
C PRO A 58 -9.64 -16.88 -13.38
N CYS A 59 -9.76 -15.56 -13.42
CA CYS A 59 -10.22 -14.82 -14.60
C CYS A 59 -9.75 -13.37 -14.54
N ASP A 60 -9.76 -12.69 -15.69
CA ASP A 60 -9.57 -11.25 -15.76
C ASP A 60 -10.68 -10.50 -15.02
N ASP A 61 -10.32 -9.40 -14.35
CA ASP A 61 -11.32 -8.51 -13.76
C ASP A 61 -12.06 -7.74 -14.87
N PRO A 62 -13.37 -7.96 -15.02
CA PRO A 62 -14.17 -7.27 -16.03
C PRO A 62 -14.27 -5.75 -15.79
N GLN A 63 -14.00 -5.29 -14.56
CA GLN A 63 -14.00 -3.88 -14.20
C GLN A 63 -12.59 -3.25 -14.23
N ARG A 64 -11.61 -3.93 -14.83
CA ARG A 64 -10.23 -3.45 -14.91
C ARG A 64 -10.12 -2.09 -15.58
N ILE A 65 -10.83 -1.90 -16.66
CA ILE A 65 -10.81 -0.68 -17.45
C ILE A 65 -12.01 0.19 -17.08
N GLY A 66 -11.71 1.40 -16.63
CA GLY A 66 -12.74 2.40 -16.34
C GLY A 66 -13.38 2.97 -17.61
N TRP A 67 -14.46 3.71 -17.41
CA TRP A 67 -15.21 4.38 -18.48
C TRP A 67 -14.34 5.34 -19.34
N ASN A 68 -13.19 5.76 -18.83
CA ASN A 68 -12.22 6.65 -19.48
C ASN A 68 -11.03 5.90 -20.12
N GLY A 69 -11.13 4.58 -20.28
CA GLY A 69 -10.08 3.74 -20.85
C GLY A 69 -8.88 3.51 -19.91
N ILE A 70 -8.90 4.05 -18.71
CA ILE A 70 -7.78 3.90 -17.74
C ILE A 70 -7.96 2.60 -16.96
N ASN A 71 -6.86 1.87 -16.76
CA ASN A 71 -6.84 0.75 -15.82
C ASN A 71 -7.03 1.27 -14.39
N ILE A 72 -8.20 0.95 -13.80
CA ILE A 72 -8.61 1.34 -12.45
C ILE A 72 -8.48 0.20 -11.44
N ASN A 73 -8.14 -1.00 -11.91
CA ASN A 73 -7.92 -2.15 -11.02
C ASN A 73 -6.71 -1.89 -10.12
N ALA A 74 -5.57 -1.49 -10.68
CA ALA A 74 -4.34 -1.27 -9.92
C ALA A 74 -4.02 -2.43 -8.95
N GLY A 75 -4.31 -3.68 -9.37
CA GLY A 75 -4.03 -4.89 -8.59
C GLY A 75 -4.95 -5.16 -7.39
N TRP A 76 -6.06 -4.43 -7.21
CA TRP A 76 -6.92 -4.60 -6.02
C TRP A 76 -7.56 -6.00 -5.95
N THR A 77 -7.95 -6.58 -7.09
CA THR A 77 -8.52 -7.94 -7.15
C THR A 77 -7.47 -8.97 -6.72
N ALA A 78 -6.25 -8.85 -7.24
CA ALA A 78 -5.14 -9.72 -6.86
C ALA A 78 -4.74 -9.57 -5.39
N ARG A 79 -4.79 -8.32 -4.84
CA ARG A 79 -4.54 -8.10 -3.41
C ARG A 79 -5.60 -8.77 -2.53
N ASN A 80 -6.88 -8.66 -2.87
CA ASN A 80 -7.97 -9.34 -2.14
C ASN A 80 -7.76 -10.86 -2.19
N PHE A 81 -7.52 -11.42 -3.36
CA PHE A 81 -7.26 -12.85 -3.51
C PHE A 81 -6.07 -13.30 -2.66
N GLY A 82 -4.96 -12.55 -2.70
CA GLY A 82 -3.78 -12.85 -1.88
C GLY A 82 -4.05 -12.77 -0.37
N MET A 83 -4.87 -11.81 0.08
CA MET A 83 -5.26 -11.69 1.50
C MET A 83 -6.06 -12.90 1.98
N GLU A 84 -6.91 -13.49 1.15
CA GLU A 84 -7.66 -14.71 1.47
C GLU A 84 -6.74 -15.92 1.61
N GLN A 85 -5.65 -15.96 0.84
CA GLN A 85 -4.65 -17.04 0.87
C GLN A 85 -3.64 -16.89 2.02
N ALA A 86 -3.52 -15.71 2.61
CA ALA A 86 -2.52 -15.41 3.64
C ALA A 86 -2.82 -16.16 4.96
N ARG A 87 -1.75 -16.63 5.62
CA ARG A 87 -1.82 -17.38 6.90
C ARG A 87 -1.31 -16.56 8.08
N GLY A 88 -0.52 -15.52 7.80
CA GLY A 88 0.07 -14.67 8.81
C GLY A 88 -0.96 -13.89 9.63
N GLU A 89 -0.57 -13.53 10.84
CA GLU A 89 -1.34 -12.63 11.73
C GLU A 89 -1.40 -11.21 11.17
N TRP A 90 -0.35 -10.82 10.46
CA TRP A 90 -0.22 -9.53 9.79
C TRP A 90 -0.15 -9.70 8.27
N ILE A 91 -0.64 -8.73 7.55
CA ILE A 91 -0.56 -8.65 6.09
C ILE A 91 0.11 -7.32 5.71
N THR A 92 1.06 -7.37 4.80
CA THR A 92 1.60 -6.20 4.13
C THR A 92 1.58 -6.40 2.63
N PHE A 93 1.68 -5.32 1.87
CA PHE A 93 1.67 -5.37 0.42
C PHE A 93 3.01 -4.90 -0.14
N GLN A 94 3.34 -5.38 -1.32
CA GLN A 94 4.47 -4.96 -2.13
C GLN A 94 4.04 -4.94 -3.58
N ASP A 95 4.19 -3.81 -4.24
CA ASP A 95 3.97 -3.75 -5.69
C ASP A 95 5.14 -4.41 -6.43
N SER A 96 4.84 -5.13 -7.48
CA SER A 96 5.80 -5.95 -8.21
C SER A 96 6.76 -5.16 -9.10
N ASP A 97 6.54 -3.85 -9.22
CA ASP A 97 7.42 -2.90 -9.90
C ASP A 97 8.25 -2.03 -8.93
N ASP A 98 8.06 -2.20 -7.63
CA ASP A 98 8.71 -1.44 -6.57
C ASP A 98 9.67 -2.30 -5.73
N ALA A 99 10.31 -1.71 -4.71
CA ALA A 99 11.16 -2.42 -3.77
C ALA A 99 10.99 -1.89 -2.34
N SER A 100 11.66 -2.51 -1.38
CA SER A 100 11.67 -2.07 0.03
C SER A 100 13.08 -2.10 0.60
N LEU A 101 13.36 -1.21 1.55
CA LEU A 101 14.55 -1.32 2.39
C LEU A 101 14.44 -2.56 3.27
N LEU A 102 15.59 -3.14 3.65
CA LEU A 102 15.66 -4.45 4.31
C LEU A 102 14.93 -4.53 5.65
N ASN A 103 14.75 -3.43 6.34
CA ASN A 103 14.12 -3.39 7.66
C ASN A 103 12.67 -2.85 7.66
N ARG A 104 12.03 -2.68 6.48
CA ARG A 104 10.67 -2.13 6.42
C ARG A 104 9.67 -2.90 7.27
N ILE A 105 9.59 -4.21 7.10
CA ILE A 105 8.58 -5.05 7.80
C ILE A 105 8.86 -5.08 9.30
N CYS A 106 10.13 -5.22 9.70
CA CYS A 106 10.52 -5.19 11.11
C CYS A 106 10.12 -3.88 11.77
N VAL A 107 10.46 -2.75 11.16
CA VAL A 107 10.12 -1.41 11.68
C VAL A 107 8.61 -1.21 11.79
N GLN A 108 7.85 -1.58 10.75
CA GLN A 108 6.38 -1.48 10.80
C GLN A 108 5.80 -2.33 11.92
N HIS A 109 6.31 -3.54 12.13
CA HIS A 109 5.85 -4.44 13.18
C HIS A 109 6.19 -3.89 14.58
N ASP A 110 7.41 -3.36 14.77
CA ASP A 110 7.84 -2.78 16.05
C ASP A 110 6.95 -1.58 16.44
N PHE A 111 6.65 -0.70 15.48
CA PHE A 111 5.72 0.41 15.71
C PHE A 111 4.30 -0.09 15.98
N ALA A 112 3.83 -1.12 15.27
CA ALA A 112 2.51 -1.71 15.50
C ALA A 112 2.37 -2.23 16.93
N VAL A 113 3.36 -2.96 17.42
CA VAL A 113 3.38 -3.50 18.78
C VAL A 113 3.48 -2.38 19.81
N LYS A 114 4.42 -1.44 19.61
CA LYS A 114 4.68 -0.34 20.55
C LYS A 114 3.47 0.56 20.75
N TYR A 115 2.77 0.90 19.66
CA TYR A 115 1.62 1.81 19.70
C TYR A 115 0.26 1.10 19.82
N GLY A 116 0.26 -0.24 19.87
CA GLY A 116 -0.98 -1.03 19.88
C GLY A 116 -1.83 -0.85 18.63
N SER A 117 -1.19 -0.48 17.51
CA SER A 117 -1.87 -0.17 16.25
C SER A 117 -2.12 -1.42 15.43
N SER A 118 -3.29 -1.53 14.85
CA SER A 118 -3.62 -2.62 13.91
C SER A 118 -3.26 -2.30 12.45
N HIS A 119 -2.79 -1.07 12.17
CA HIS A 119 -2.45 -0.62 10.83
C HIS A 119 -1.33 0.43 10.86
N VAL A 120 -0.20 0.13 10.24
CA VAL A 120 0.99 0.99 10.19
C VAL A 120 1.41 1.24 8.75
N CYS A 121 1.33 2.50 8.30
CA CYS A 121 1.98 2.95 7.08
C CYS A 121 3.39 3.48 7.36
N VAL A 122 4.23 3.50 6.35
CA VAL A 122 5.54 4.17 6.33
C VAL A 122 5.62 5.09 5.11
N ASP A 123 6.61 5.96 5.06
CA ASP A 123 6.82 6.79 3.88
C ASP A 123 7.53 6.02 2.75
N CYS A 124 7.47 6.59 1.56
CA CYS A 124 8.24 6.11 0.42
C CYS A 124 9.27 7.15 -0.02
N GLN A 125 10.29 6.67 -0.69
CA GLN A 125 11.24 7.46 -1.45
C GLN A 125 11.34 6.94 -2.88
N LYS A 126 11.93 7.74 -3.75
CA LYS A 126 12.15 7.35 -5.13
C LYS A 126 13.10 6.14 -5.19
N TYR A 127 12.71 5.15 -5.97
CA TYR A 127 13.56 3.99 -6.23
C TYR A 127 14.89 4.41 -6.85
N SER A 128 15.97 3.89 -6.27
CA SER A 128 17.30 3.91 -6.88
C SER A 128 17.99 2.58 -6.58
N PRO A 129 18.74 1.99 -7.53
CA PRO A 129 19.47 0.75 -7.31
C PRO A 129 20.45 0.80 -6.12
N GLN A 130 20.98 1.97 -5.80
CA GLN A 130 21.88 2.18 -4.66
C GLN A 130 21.22 1.88 -3.28
N TYR A 131 19.90 1.91 -3.19
CA TYR A 131 19.15 1.64 -1.96
C TYR A 131 18.80 0.16 -1.78
N LEU A 132 18.97 -0.65 -2.82
CA LEU A 132 18.73 -2.09 -2.71
C LEU A 132 19.69 -2.74 -1.72
N GLY A 133 19.14 -3.54 -0.83
CA GLY A 133 19.94 -4.19 0.21
C GLY A 133 20.44 -3.27 1.33
N LYS A 134 19.85 -2.09 1.48
CA LYS A 134 20.18 -1.14 2.55
C LYS A 134 19.16 -1.20 3.68
N HIS A 135 19.61 -0.77 4.84
CA HIS A 135 18.78 -0.48 6.01
C HIS A 135 18.63 1.03 6.19
N LEU A 136 17.52 1.45 6.79
CA LEU A 136 17.40 2.78 7.36
C LEU A 136 17.85 2.71 8.84
N ASP A 137 18.73 3.59 9.25
CA ASP A 137 19.13 3.70 10.67
C ASP A 137 18.05 4.42 11.48
N VAL A 138 17.06 3.64 11.90
CA VAL A 138 15.88 4.16 12.61
C VAL A 138 16.26 4.68 13.99
N GLU A 139 17.25 4.07 14.66
CA GLU A 139 17.67 4.50 16.00
C GLU A 139 18.38 5.86 15.95
N TRP A 140 19.22 6.08 14.96
CA TRP A 140 19.80 7.39 14.74
C TRP A 140 18.73 8.45 14.46
N ILE A 141 17.75 8.14 13.57
CA ILE A 141 16.66 9.06 13.23
C ILE A 141 15.83 9.41 14.49
N ARG A 142 15.50 8.41 15.31
CA ARG A 142 14.80 8.59 16.59
C ARG A 142 15.58 9.52 17.53
N THR A 143 16.90 9.36 17.58
CA THR A 143 17.76 10.17 18.45
C THR A 143 17.81 11.63 17.99
N VAL A 144 17.86 11.87 16.67
CA VAL A 144 18.00 13.22 16.12
C VAL A 144 16.66 13.97 16.12
N HIS A 145 15.57 13.32 15.73
CA HIS A 145 14.29 13.99 15.49
C HIS A 145 13.26 13.78 16.61
N GLY A 146 13.51 12.86 17.52
CA GLY A 146 12.51 12.40 18.50
C GLY A 146 11.44 11.51 17.87
N GLU A 147 11.10 10.42 18.52
CA GLU A 147 10.15 9.45 17.97
C GLU A 147 8.74 10.03 17.77
N GLU A 148 8.31 10.93 18.67
CA GLU A 148 6.98 11.56 18.59
C GLU A 148 6.80 12.36 17.30
N SER A 149 7.86 12.98 16.77
CA SER A 149 7.82 13.71 15.51
C SER A 149 7.67 12.82 14.29
N LEU A 150 8.05 11.55 14.41
CA LEU A 150 7.99 10.57 13.33
C LEU A 150 6.60 9.96 13.17
N VAL A 151 5.75 10.01 14.19
CA VAL A 151 4.45 9.33 14.19
C VAL A 151 3.33 10.32 13.90
N ILE A 152 2.50 9.99 12.92
CA ILE A 152 1.22 10.65 12.68
C ILE A 152 0.17 9.86 13.43
N GLU A 153 -0.47 10.50 14.38
CA GLU A 153 -1.37 9.89 15.34
C GLU A 153 -2.72 9.48 14.74
N PRO A 154 -3.39 8.48 15.31
CA PRO A 154 -4.68 8.01 14.84
C PRO A 154 -5.74 9.12 14.75
N THR A 155 -5.76 10.04 15.67
CA THR A 155 -6.70 11.17 15.70
C THR A 155 -6.58 12.06 14.48
N GLU A 156 -5.37 12.33 14.02
CA GLU A 156 -5.10 13.11 12.82
C GLU A 156 -5.54 12.35 11.56
N ILE A 157 -5.22 11.05 11.47
CA ILE A 157 -5.57 10.22 10.32
C ILE A 157 -7.09 10.06 10.20
N VAL A 158 -7.79 9.84 11.31
CA VAL A 158 -9.26 9.77 11.35
C VAL A 158 -9.89 11.11 10.96
N ALA A 159 -9.32 12.22 11.42
CA ALA A 159 -9.79 13.55 11.03
C ALA A 159 -9.61 13.80 9.52
N LEU A 160 -8.46 13.38 8.94
CA LEU A 160 -8.23 13.39 7.49
C LEU A 160 -9.24 12.53 6.73
N ALA A 161 -9.51 11.31 7.20
CA ALA A 161 -10.49 10.42 6.60
C ALA A 161 -11.89 11.06 6.57
N ARG A 162 -12.31 11.63 7.70
CA ARG A 162 -13.63 12.29 7.83
C ARG A 162 -13.74 13.51 6.92
N ARG A 163 -12.73 14.39 6.92
CA ARG A 163 -12.71 15.59 6.08
C ARG A 163 -12.70 15.25 4.58
N SER A 164 -11.92 14.26 4.18
CA SER A 164 -11.79 13.88 2.77
C SER A 164 -12.96 13.05 2.23
N ARG A 165 -13.81 12.50 3.10
CA ARG A 165 -15.02 11.77 2.72
C ARG A 165 -16.14 12.69 2.21
N GLY A 166 -16.13 13.96 2.61
CA GLY A 166 -17.20 14.92 2.34
C GLY A 166 -18.36 14.82 3.33
N PHE A 167 -19.49 15.41 2.95
CA PHE A 167 -20.64 15.61 3.84
C PHE A 167 -21.46 14.34 4.15
N ILE A 168 -21.25 13.26 3.38
CA ILE A 168 -22.06 12.05 3.54
C ILE A 168 -21.60 11.27 4.78
N PRO A 169 -22.48 11.13 5.82
CA PRO A 169 -22.14 10.40 7.03
C PRO A 169 -21.85 8.92 6.76
N ARG A 170 -21.12 8.28 7.70
CA ARG A 170 -20.72 6.87 7.60
C ARG A 170 -21.89 5.91 7.35
N HIS A 171 -23.02 6.12 7.98
CA HIS A 171 -24.21 5.27 7.83
C HIS A 171 -24.93 5.44 6.48
N PHE A 172 -24.60 6.49 5.70
CA PHE A 172 -25.11 6.68 4.34
C PHE A 172 -24.11 6.24 3.26
N ARG A 173 -23.20 5.33 3.54
CA ARG A 173 -22.23 4.81 2.55
C ARG A 173 -22.88 4.33 1.25
N TRP A 174 -24.11 3.84 1.31
CA TRP A 174 -24.88 3.43 0.14
C TRP A 174 -25.06 4.55 -0.89
N LEU A 175 -25.08 5.82 -0.46
CA LEU A 175 -25.11 6.96 -1.40
C LEU A 175 -23.85 7.04 -2.27
N HIS A 176 -22.68 6.71 -1.71
CA HIS A 176 -21.45 6.61 -2.49
C HIS A 176 -21.53 5.51 -3.55
N GLN A 177 -22.20 4.41 -3.23
CA GLN A 177 -22.36 3.28 -4.14
C GLN A 177 -23.41 3.56 -5.23
N SER A 178 -24.47 4.31 -4.89
CA SER A 178 -25.59 4.62 -5.80
C SER A 178 -25.24 5.69 -6.84
N VAL A 179 -24.22 6.53 -6.57
CA VAL A 179 -23.85 7.60 -7.49
C VAL A 179 -22.66 7.20 -8.34
N PRO A 180 -22.79 7.10 -9.67
CA PRO A 180 -21.69 6.77 -10.55
C PRO A 180 -20.48 7.68 -10.38
N HIS A 181 -19.26 7.11 -10.43
CA HIS A 181 -18.01 7.86 -10.23
C HIS A 181 -17.91 9.10 -11.11
N ARG A 182 -18.32 9.01 -12.40
CA ARG A 182 -18.35 10.13 -13.34
C ARG A 182 -19.19 11.35 -12.87
N ILE A 183 -20.20 11.11 -12.01
CA ILE A 183 -21.01 12.17 -11.40
C ILE A 183 -20.31 12.70 -10.14
N ARG A 184 -19.76 11.80 -9.31
CA ARG A 184 -19.07 12.17 -8.08
C ARG A 184 -17.87 13.10 -8.32
N ILE A 185 -17.16 12.97 -9.45
CA ILE A 185 -16.00 13.82 -9.78
C ILE A 185 -16.38 15.21 -10.30
N ARG A 186 -17.66 15.49 -10.62
CA ARG A 186 -18.07 16.82 -11.04
C ARG A 186 -17.93 17.80 -9.88
N ARG A 187 -17.45 19.03 -10.17
CA ARG A 187 -17.06 20.03 -9.16
C ARG A 187 -18.12 20.22 -8.08
N ILE A 188 -19.38 20.46 -8.46
CA ILE A 188 -20.47 20.71 -7.50
C ILE A 188 -20.73 19.46 -6.65
N ALA A 189 -20.85 18.27 -7.25
CA ALA A 189 -21.09 17.04 -6.52
C ALA A 189 -19.92 16.71 -5.57
N ARG A 190 -18.69 16.86 -6.05
CA ARG A 190 -17.48 16.64 -5.28
C ARG A 190 -17.39 17.58 -4.08
N ASP A 191 -17.52 18.88 -4.30
CA ASP A 191 -17.24 19.88 -3.27
C ASP A 191 -18.33 19.91 -2.18
N LEU A 192 -19.58 19.57 -2.52
CA LEU A 192 -20.68 19.56 -1.56
C LEU A 192 -20.92 18.20 -0.88
N PHE A 193 -20.79 17.09 -1.61
CA PHE A 193 -21.27 15.79 -1.12
C PHE A 193 -20.18 14.73 -0.93
N PHE A 194 -19.23 14.66 -1.87
CA PHE A 194 -18.27 13.53 -1.91
C PHE A 194 -16.87 13.89 -1.44
N GLY A 195 -16.66 15.11 -0.99
CA GLY A 195 -15.43 15.56 -0.39
C GLY A 195 -14.24 15.69 -1.33
N ASP A 196 -13.11 15.97 -0.75
CA ASP A 196 -11.86 16.17 -1.46
C ASP A 196 -11.27 14.85 -1.96
N MET A 197 -11.07 14.75 -3.28
CA MET A 197 -10.45 13.60 -3.93
C MET A 197 -8.91 13.74 -4.05
N HIS A 198 -8.34 14.79 -3.53
CA HIS A 198 -6.90 15.10 -3.62
C HIS A 198 -6.14 14.85 -2.31
N THR A 199 -6.83 14.84 -1.16
CA THR A 199 -6.17 14.52 0.12
C THR A 199 -5.55 13.14 0.06
N HIS A 200 -4.23 13.07 0.21
CA HIS A 200 -3.52 11.81 0.29
C HIS A 200 -3.66 11.20 1.69
N TYR A 201 -3.65 9.87 1.74
CA TYR A 201 -3.40 9.18 3.00
C TYR A 201 -1.94 9.43 3.39
N PRO A 202 -1.62 9.72 4.65
CA PRO A 202 -0.24 9.96 5.05
C PRO A 202 0.58 8.66 4.92
N GLY A 203 1.73 8.78 4.27
CA GLY A 203 2.64 7.67 3.98
C GLY A 203 2.34 6.92 2.67
N ALA A 204 3.14 5.90 2.40
CA ALA A 204 3.01 5.01 1.25
C ALA A 204 1.81 4.09 1.42
N GLY A 205 0.68 4.48 0.83
CA GLY A 205 -0.60 3.77 0.96
C GLY A 205 -0.62 2.36 0.38
N ASN A 206 0.36 2.00 -0.43
CA ASN A 206 0.44 0.70 -1.12
C ASN A 206 1.20 -0.38 -0.33
N CYS A 207 1.77 -0.05 0.83
CA CYS A 207 2.54 -1.00 1.63
C CYS A 207 2.23 -0.98 3.15
N PRO A 208 0.99 -0.76 3.61
CA PRO A 208 0.69 -0.82 5.03
C PRO A 208 1.00 -2.21 5.60
N LEU A 209 1.40 -2.27 6.86
CA LEU A 209 1.31 -3.48 7.68
C LEU A 209 -0.02 -3.42 8.44
N VAL A 210 -0.86 -4.42 8.28
CA VAL A 210 -2.21 -4.42 8.85
C VAL A 210 -2.56 -5.78 9.44
N ARG A 211 -3.28 -5.81 10.56
CA ARG A 211 -3.82 -7.05 11.14
C ARG A 211 -4.66 -7.78 10.10
N ALA A 212 -4.39 -9.08 9.90
CA ALA A 212 -5.05 -9.86 8.86
C ALA A 212 -6.59 -9.86 8.98
N ALA A 213 -7.10 -9.90 10.20
CA ALA A 213 -8.54 -9.81 10.47
C ALA A 213 -9.14 -8.47 9.99
N VAL A 214 -8.43 -7.36 10.23
CA VAL A 214 -8.83 -6.02 9.78
C VAL A 214 -8.75 -5.91 8.27
N ALA A 215 -7.63 -6.36 7.67
CA ALA A 215 -7.43 -6.32 6.22
C ALA A 215 -8.54 -7.06 5.46
N ARG A 216 -8.89 -8.29 5.90
CA ARG A 216 -9.95 -9.09 5.30
C ARG A 216 -11.34 -8.49 5.51
N LYS A 217 -11.62 -7.91 6.68
CA LYS A 217 -12.90 -7.26 6.99
C LYS A 217 -13.16 -6.06 6.09
N VAL A 218 -12.14 -5.23 5.86
CA VAL A 218 -12.27 -4.00 5.07
C VAL A 218 -12.19 -4.30 3.57
N GLY A 219 -11.19 -5.04 3.13
CA GLY A 219 -10.92 -5.39 1.75
C GLY A 219 -10.66 -4.19 0.82
N PHE A 220 -10.06 -4.46 -0.32
CA PHE A 220 -10.01 -3.48 -1.41
C PHE A 220 -11.33 -3.49 -2.17
N ARG A 221 -11.90 -2.33 -2.45
CA ARG A 221 -13.23 -2.19 -3.05
C ARG A 221 -13.16 -1.79 -4.53
N PRO A 222 -14.10 -2.29 -5.35
CA PRO A 222 -14.26 -1.80 -6.72
C PRO A 222 -14.61 -0.32 -6.71
N LEU A 223 -14.33 0.40 -7.82
CA LEU A 223 -14.50 1.86 -7.89
C LEU A 223 -15.91 2.33 -7.50
N SER A 224 -16.94 1.57 -7.85
CA SER A 224 -18.33 1.87 -7.51
C SER A 224 -18.60 1.92 -5.99
N GLN A 225 -17.82 1.18 -5.22
CA GLN A 225 -17.99 1.06 -3.76
C GLN A 225 -17.00 1.92 -2.96
N ARG A 226 -16.01 2.56 -3.61
CA ARG A 226 -15.01 3.39 -2.92
C ARG A 226 -15.63 4.66 -2.38
N VAL A 227 -15.36 4.94 -1.13
CA VAL A 227 -15.73 6.18 -0.45
C VAL A 227 -14.66 7.26 -0.69
N TRP A 228 -13.40 6.85 -0.80
CA TRP A 228 -12.25 7.74 -1.05
C TRP A 228 -11.56 7.47 -2.41
N PRO A 229 -12.30 7.50 -3.54
CA PRO A 229 -11.68 7.29 -4.84
C PRO A 229 -10.81 8.48 -5.24
N SER A 230 -9.79 8.25 -6.06
CA SER A 230 -9.10 9.35 -6.73
C SER A 230 -9.94 9.87 -7.91
N ARG A 231 -9.65 11.11 -8.36
CA ARG A 231 -10.35 11.72 -9.50
C ARG A 231 -10.30 10.87 -10.78
N ARG A 232 -9.18 10.16 -11.00
CA ARG A 232 -9.00 9.30 -12.18
C ARG A 232 -9.57 7.89 -12.01
N GLY A 233 -10.19 7.58 -10.86
CA GLY A 233 -10.72 6.25 -10.55
C GLY A 233 -9.67 5.27 -10.02
N ARG A 234 -8.41 5.67 -9.89
CA ARG A 234 -7.38 4.95 -9.15
C ARG A 234 -7.52 5.16 -7.64
N GLY A 235 -6.56 4.75 -6.82
CA GLY A 235 -6.54 4.99 -5.38
C GLY A 235 -7.34 3.94 -4.62
N ALA A 236 -7.20 2.69 -5.00
CA ALA A 236 -7.71 1.57 -4.22
C ALA A 236 -7.05 1.47 -2.85
N ASP A 237 -5.75 1.74 -2.81
CA ASP A 237 -4.90 1.88 -1.63
C ASP A 237 -5.37 3.02 -0.72
N ARG A 238 -5.59 4.21 -1.27
CA ARG A 238 -6.13 5.35 -0.52
C ARG A 238 -7.48 5.01 0.12
N ASP A 239 -8.38 4.42 -0.64
CA ASP A 239 -9.69 4.00 -0.15
C ASP A 239 -9.58 2.93 0.94
N PHE A 240 -8.70 1.95 0.76
CA PHE A 240 -8.45 0.90 1.75
C PHE A 240 -7.94 1.48 3.07
N ASN A 241 -6.89 2.30 3.03
CA ASN A 241 -6.28 2.84 4.24
C ASN A 241 -7.21 3.79 5.02
N PHE A 242 -7.94 4.67 4.31
CA PHE A 242 -8.95 5.51 4.98
C PHE A 242 -10.13 4.69 5.50
N ALA A 243 -10.52 3.60 4.83
CA ALA A 243 -11.57 2.74 5.31
C ALA A 243 -11.16 1.98 6.58
N VAL A 244 -9.90 1.54 6.66
CA VAL A 244 -9.35 0.97 7.91
C VAL A 244 -9.35 2.01 9.02
N ALA A 245 -8.89 3.24 8.75
CA ALA A 245 -8.90 4.32 9.72
C ALA A 245 -10.31 4.65 10.25
N ASP A 246 -11.31 4.69 9.37
CA ASP A 246 -12.70 4.95 9.73
C ASP A 246 -13.36 3.77 10.49
N ASP A 247 -12.86 2.54 10.30
CA ASP A 247 -13.41 1.33 10.93
C ASP A 247 -12.80 1.03 12.30
N VAL A 248 -11.48 1.15 12.43
CA VAL A 248 -10.74 0.75 13.63
C VAL A 248 -10.29 1.94 14.47
N GLY A 249 -9.76 2.99 13.83
CA GLY A 249 -9.41 4.24 14.48
C GLY A 249 -8.09 4.21 15.27
N ASP A 250 -7.25 3.18 15.09
CA ASP A 250 -5.95 3.02 15.75
C ASP A 250 -4.75 3.11 14.78
N ASN A 251 -5.01 3.54 13.54
CA ASN A 251 -3.99 3.66 12.50
C ASN A 251 -2.91 4.66 12.87
N ILE A 252 -1.67 4.31 12.60
CA ILE A 252 -0.56 5.25 12.60
C ILE A 252 0.12 5.30 11.25
N SER A 253 0.80 6.40 10.96
CA SER A 253 1.74 6.49 9.84
C SER A 253 3.08 6.99 10.36
N VAL A 254 4.16 6.36 9.91
CA VAL A 254 5.51 6.65 10.39
C VAL A 254 6.30 7.30 9.27
N ARG A 255 6.84 8.49 9.52
CA ARG A 255 7.61 9.30 8.56
C ARG A 255 9.01 8.75 8.33
N LEU A 256 9.09 7.47 7.94
CA LEU A 256 10.32 6.77 7.62
C LEU A 256 10.24 6.25 6.18
N PRO A 257 11.11 6.67 5.27
CA PRO A 257 11.04 6.34 3.84
C PRO A 257 11.56 4.93 3.55
N LEU A 258 10.84 3.91 4.04
CA LEU A 258 11.22 2.50 3.98
C LEU A 258 10.77 1.78 2.70
N TYR A 259 9.89 2.41 1.91
CA TYR A 259 9.41 1.88 0.64
C TYR A 259 10.08 2.60 -0.53
N LEU A 260 10.54 1.85 -1.53
CA LEU A 260 11.25 2.37 -2.71
C LEU A 260 10.29 2.36 -3.91
N TRP A 261 9.72 3.50 -4.21
CA TRP A 261 8.73 3.66 -5.26
C TRP A 261 9.35 3.94 -6.62
N ARG A 262 9.10 3.07 -7.60
CA ARG A 262 9.56 3.23 -8.99
C ARG A 262 8.57 4.12 -9.74
N HIS A 263 8.89 5.38 -9.85
CA HIS A 263 8.06 6.38 -10.53
C HIS A 263 8.80 7.04 -11.69
N ASN A 264 8.16 7.11 -12.85
CA ASN A 264 8.72 7.71 -14.07
C ASN A 264 8.30 9.18 -14.26
N GLY A 265 7.66 9.79 -13.26
CA GLY A 265 7.22 11.19 -13.27
C GLY A 265 8.18 12.14 -12.55
N PRO A 266 7.89 13.46 -12.56
CA PRO A 266 8.63 14.41 -11.72
C PRO A 266 8.53 14.03 -10.25
N ASP A 267 9.58 14.31 -9.49
CA ASP A 267 9.65 14.01 -8.07
C ASP A 267 8.45 14.62 -7.32
N HIS A 268 7.78 13.81 -6.52
CA HIS A 268 6.69 14.32 -5.69
C HIS A 268 7.29 14.96 -4.44
N PRO A 269 7.03 16.24 -4.14
CA PRO A 269 7.67 16.95 -3.03
C PRO A 269 7.51 16.30 -1.66
N ALA A 270 6.45 15.52 -1.46
CA ALA A 270 6.19 14.80 -0.22
C ALA A 270 7.08 13.56 0.00
N TYR A 271 7.86 13.14 -0.99
CA TYR A 271 8.60 11.88 -0.97
C TYR A 271 10.11 12.04 -1.14
N THR A 272 10.58 13.27 -1.24
CA THR A 272 12.02 13.60 -1.31
C THR A 272 12.47 14.22 0.00
N SER A 273 12.50 13.47 1.09
CA SER A 273 13.22 13.93 2.24
C SER A 273 14.71 13.58 2.08
N GLU A 274 15.51 14.54 1.65
CA GLU A 274 16.98 14.44 1.71
C GLU A 274 17.48 14.19 3.15
N GLU A 275 16.61 14.38 4.14
CA GLU A 275 16.87 14.25 5.56
C GLU A 275 17.10 12.81 6.02
N TYR A 276 16.56 11.82 5.30
CA TYR A 276 16.61 10.41 5.71
C TYR A 276 17.32 9.55 4.67
N GLN A 277 18.63 9.71 4.55
CA GLN A 277 19.41 8.86 3.64
C GLN A 277 19.62 7.47 4.25
N PRO A 278 19.42 6.37 3.48
CA PRO A 278 19.74 5.04 3.96
C PRO A 278 21.24 4.91 4.26
N VAL A 279 21.57 4.46 5.44
CA VAL A 279 22.97 4.25 5.82
C VAL A 279 23.49 2.95 5.20
N SER A 280 24.68 2.99 4.64
CA SER A 280 25.39 1.81 4.16
C SER A 280 25.94 1.00 5.35
N GLY A 281 25.11 0.17 5.97
CA GLY A 281 25.56 -0.83 6.92
C GLY A 281 25.97 -2.09 6.17
N ALA A 282 27.23 -2.50 6.30
CA ALA A 282 27.66 -3.83 5.92
C ALA A 282 26.90 -4.83 6.81
N VAL A 283 26.13 -5.72 6.22
CA VAL A 283 25.64 -6.91 6.91
C VAL A 283 26.81 -7.85 6.97
N ALA A 284 27.36 -8.08 8.17
CA ALA A 284 28.23 -9.21 8.44
C ALA A 284 27.43 -10.50 8.44
#